data_a526daf7fa2f440d28e5338ea994083b
#
_entry.id   a526daf7fa2f440d28e5338ea994083b
#
_cell.length_a   1.000
_cell.length_b   1.000
_cell.length_c   1.000
_cell.angle_alpha   90.00
_cell.angle_beta   90.00
_cell.angle_gamma   90.00
#
_symmetry.space_group_name_H-M   'P 1'
#
loop_
_entity.id
_entity.type
_entity.pdbx_description
1 polymer ?
#
loop_
_entity_poly.entity_id
_entity_poly.type
_entity_poly.pdbx_seq_one_letter_code
_entity_poly.pdbx_strand_id
1 'polypeptide(L)'
;IISVPRKGMWVHRISSEEANDIFDLRLMMDTFYLDRIVDNIRKNPTLQTQIQANIQSHIRAINIATSQSELASAYQLDEKFHGLYISASQNKKVMEMYRTLNSHAYAAYIVGHETRAQIMDGALEHQKLYDAILSNEKMEVHRLVTLHLENARHNICTILKELELTT
;
A
#
# COMPACT_ATOMS: atom_id res chain seq x y z
N ILE A 1 16.59 9.48 -1.18
CA ILE A 1 17.84 10.01 -1.75
C ILE A 1 18.71 10.49 -0.60
N ILE A 2 19.88 9.88 -0.42
CA ILE A 2 20.86 10.31 0.57
C ILE A 2 21.86 11.20 -0.13
N SER A 3 22.00 12.47 0.31
CA SER A 3 23.04 13.38 -0.18
C SER A 3 24.31 13.16 0.63
N VAL A 4 25.37 12.69 -0.02
CA VAL A 4 26.68 12.56 0.61
C VAL A 4 27.58 13.71 0.12
N PRO A 5 28.04 14.63 1.02
CA PRO A 5 28.87 15.73 0.63
C PRO A 5 30.09 15.23 -0.17
N ARG A 6 30.31 15.82 -1.37
CA ARG A 6 31.39 15.49 -2.31
C ARG A 6 31.36 14.13 -3.01
N LYS A 7 30.31 13.29 -2.80
CA LYS A 7 30.17 11.96 -3.43
C LYS A 7 28.93 11.79 -4.31
N GLY A 8 28.10 12.82 -4.45
CA GLY A 8 26.88 12.79 -5.24
C GLY A 8 25.66 12.33 -4.45
N MET A 9 24.56 12.07 -5.16
CA MET A 9 23.33 11.53 -4.60
C MET A 9 23.29 10.01 -4.79
N TRP A 10 23.04 9.28 -3.73
CA TRP A 10 22.83 7.84 -3.76
C TRP A 10 21.36 7.56 -3.57
N VAL A 11 20.79 6.71 -4.41
CA VAL A 11 19.48 6.10 -4.14
C VAL A 11 19.72 4.98 -3.14
N HIS A 12 19.20 5.14 -1.92
CA HIS A 12 19.22 4.05 -0.94
C HIS A 12 18.38 2.90 -1.50
N ARG A 13 18.96 1.74 -1.67
CA ARG A 13 18.23 0.51 -2.00
C ARG A 13 17.76 -0.10 -0.70
N ILE A 14 16.45 -0.32 -0.58
CA ILE A 14 15.88 -1.05 0.55
C ILE A 14 16.29 -2.52 0.46
N SER A 15 16.66 -3.11 1.59
CA SER A 15 16.87 -4.56 1.69
C SER A 15 15.54 -5.29 1.93
N SER A 16 15.54 -6.61 1.69
CA SER A 16 14.39 -7.46 2.03
C SER A 16 14.10 -7.48 3.54
N GLU A 17 15.11 -7.33 4.39
CA GLU A 17 14.97 -7.21 5.84
C GLU A 17 14.27 -5.89 6.23
N GLU A 18 14.74 -4.76 5.70
CA GLU A 18 14.13 -3.45 5.94
C GLU A 18 12.68 -3.40 5.44
N ALA A 19 12.38 -4.06 4.32
CA ALA A 19 11.01 -4.18 3.83
C ALA A 19 10.13 -4.96 4.82
N ASN A 20 10.61 -6.06 5.39
CA ASN A 20 9.90 -6.80 6.43
C ASN A 20 9.57 -5.93 7.65
N ASP A 21 10.53 -5.17 8.15
CA ASP A 21 10.32 -4.26 9.28
C ASP A 21 9.23 -3.20 8.99
N ILE A 22 9.20 -2.67 7.76
CA ILE A 22 8.17 -1.74 7.31
C ILE A 22 6.80 -2.41 7.31
N PHE A 23 6.68 -3.65 6.83
CA PHE A 23 5.40 -4.37 6.83
C PHE A 23 4.92 -4.71 8.24
N ASP A 24 5.81 -5.02 9.19
CA ASP A 24 5.44 -5.21 10.59
C ASP A 24 4.82 -3.94 11.19
N LEU A 25 5.43 -2.78 10.93
CA LEU A 25 4.90 -1.50 11.37
C LEU A 25 3.56 -1.18 10.69
N ARG A 26 3.41 -1.46 9.40
CA ARG A 26 2.14 -1.29 8.68
C ARG A 26 1.07 -2.18 9.27
N LEU A 27 1.35 -3.46 9.46
CA LEU A 27 0.40 -4.41 10.03
C LEU A 27 -0.08 -3.94 11.42
N MET A 28 0.84 -3.50 12.26
CA MET A 28 0.51 -2.93 13.57
C MET A 28 -0.42 -1.71 13.45
N MET A 29 -0.12 -0.76 12.56
CA MET A 29 -0.92 0.46 12.42
C MET A 29 -2.29 0.18 11.81
N ASP A 30 -2.36 -0.64 10.77
CA ASP A 30 -3.58 -0.90 10.01
C ASP A 30 -4.58 -1.76 10.81
N THR A 31 -4.08 -2.63 11.71
CA THR A 31 -4.94 -3.49 12.53
C THR A 31 -5.29 -2.88 13.89
N PHE A 32 -4.36 -2.17 14.55
CA PHE A 32 -4.62 -1.58 15.87
C PHE A 32 -5.77 -0.58 15.87
N TYR A 33 -5.91 0.20 14.80
CA TYR A 33 -6.99 1.19 14.67
C TYR A 33 -8.20 0.69 13.90
N LEU A 34 -8.27 -0.60 13.56
CA LEU A 34 -9.26 -1.18 12.66
C LEU A 34 -10.70 -0.83 13.04
N ASP A 35 -11.09 -1.02 14.30
CA ASP A 35 -12.45 -0.72 14.76
C ASP A 35 -12.83 0.73 14.51
N ARG A 36 -11.93 1.66 14.84
CA ARG A 36 -12.12 3.09 14.61
C ARG A 36 -12.18 3.42 13.13
N ILE A 37 -11.31 2.81 12.32
CA ILE A 37 -11.27 3.00 10.87
C ILE A 37 -12.59 2.56 10.24
N VAL A 38 -13.07 1.35 10.56
CA VAL A 38 -14.35 0.82 10.06
C VAL A 38 -15.49 1.75 10.42
N ASP A 39 -15.59 2.12 11.71
CA ASP A 39 -16.69 2.97 12.19
C ASP A 39 -16.67 4.37 11.53
N ASN A 40 -15.49 4.97 11.35
CA ASN A 40 -15.36 6.29 10.76
C ASN A 40 -15.62 6.29 9.25
N ILE A 41 -15.15 5.29 8.49
CA ILE A 41 -15.46 5.16 7.07
C ILE A 41 -16.98 5.01 6.90
N ARG A 42 -17.63 4.14 7.67
CA ARG A 42 -19.08 3.90 7.57
C ARG A 42 -19.92 5.12 7.91
N LYS A 43 -19.44 6.01 8.76
CA LYS A 43 -20.12 7.25 9.15
C LYS A 43 -19.82 8.44 8.24
N ASN A 44 -18.91 8.30 7.26
CA ASN A 44 -18.45 9.39 6.41
C ASN A 44 -18.71 9.12 4.93
N PRO A 45 -19.87 9.53 4.37
CA PRO A 45 -20.22 9.32 2.95
C PRO A 45 -19.19 9.92 1.97
N THR A 46 -18.58 11.06 2.32
CA THR A 46 -17.56 11.68 1.48
C THR A 46 -16.32 10.79 1.38
N LEU A 47 -15.87 10.23 2.50
CA LEU A 47 -14.72 9.32 2.52
C LEU A 47 -15.04 8.02 1.78
N GLN A 48 -16.26 7.48 1.93
CA GLN A 48 -16.72 6.32 1.16
C GLN A 48 -16.63 6.57 -0.35
N THR A 49 -17.13 7.72 -0.83
CA THR A 49 -17.04 8.09 -2.23
C THR A 49 -15.60 8.22 -2.71
N GLN A 50 -14.71 8.79 -1.89
CA GLN A 50 -13.28 8.93 -2.23
C GLN A 50 -12.59 7.58 -2.34
N ILE A 51 -12.83 6.66 -1.40
CA ILE A 51 -12.26 5.31 -1.42
C ILE A 51 -12.76 4.54 -2.65
N GLN A 52 -14.07 4.51 -2.88
CA GLN A 52 -14.66 3.81 -4.04
C GLN A 52 -14.13 4.35 -5.37
N ALA A 53 -14.08 5.68 -5.53
CA ALA A 53 -13.55 6.30 -6.74
C ALA A 53 -12.06 5.99 -6.94
N ASN A 54 -11.28 5.92 -5.85
CA ASN A 54 -9.87 5.57 -5.91
C ASN A 54 -9.67 4.11 -6.38
N ILE A 55 -10.40 3.15 -5.80
CA ILE A 55 -10.33 1.73 -6.18
C ILE A 55 -10.68 1.56 -7.67
N GLN A 56 -11.78 2.16 -8.12
CA GLN A 56 -12.20 2.11 -9.52
C GLN A 56 -11.16 2.70 -10.46
N SER A 57 -10.54 3.81 -10.06
CA SER A 57 -9.47 4.45 -10.83
C SER A 57 -8.22 3.57 -10.90
N HIS A 58 -7.88 2.86 -9.80
CA HIS A 58 -6.76 1.94 -9.73
C HIS A 58 -6.95 0.76 -10.69
N ILE A 59 -8.08 0.07 -10.59
CA ILE A 59 -8.43 -1.04 -11.51
C ILE A 59 -8.42 -0.57 -12.98
N ARG A 60 -8.98 0.61 -13.25
CA ARG A 60 -9.00 1.17 -14.60
C ARG A 60 -7.59 1.47 -15.11
N ALA A 61 -6.74 2.10 -14.29
CA ALA A 61 -5.36 2.44 -14.66
C ALA A 61 -4.57 1.17 -15.02
N ILE A 62 -4.71 0.09 -14.24
CA ILE A 62 -4.05 -1.19 -14.51
C ILE A 62 -4.53 -1.79 -15.84
N ASN A 63 -5.85 -1.74 -16.12
CA ASN A 63 -6.43 -2.32 -17.33
C ASN A 63 -5.99 -1.62 -18.60
N ILE A 64 -5.86 -0.30 -18.59
CA ILE A 64 -5.50 0.50 -19.77
C ILE A 64 -3.99 0.66 -19.96
N ALA A 65 -3.17 0.37 -18.95
CA ALA A 65 -1.72 0.48 -19.03
C ALA A 65 -1.17 -0.36 -20.19
N THR A 66 -0.31 0.22 -21.01
CA THR A 66 0.34 -0.43 -22.15
C THR A 66 1.83 -0.66 -21.95
N SER A 67 2.38 -0.05 -20.90
CA SER A 67 3.80 -0.12 -20.54
C SER A 67 3.99 -0.33 -19.04
N GLN A 68 5.17 -0.80 -18.66
CA GLN A 68 5.55 -0.96 -17.25
C GLN A 68 5.57 0.39 -16.51
N SER A 69 5.94 1.47 -17.19
CA SER A 69 5.91 2.82 -16.60
C SER A 69 4.49 3.28 -16.26
N GLU A 70 3.50 2.92 -17.09
CA GLU A 70 2.09 3.21 -16.81
C GLU A 70 1.56 2.36 -15.66
N LEU A 71 1.96 1.09 -15.57
CA LEU A 71 1.66 0.25 -14.41
C LEU A 71 2.26 0.81 -13.13
N ALA A 72 3.52 1.28 -13.19
CA ALA A 72 4.16 1.94 -12.05
C ALA A 72 3.40 3.20 -11.61
N SER A 73 2.79 3.93 -12.54
CA SER A 73 1.97 5.10 -12.21
C SER A 73 0.67 4.73 -11.47
N ALA A 74 0.14 3.52 -11.69
CA ALA A 74 -1.04 3.02 -10.97
C ALA A 74 -0.77 2.85 -9.47
N TYR A 75 0.50 2.66 -9.07
CA TYR A 75 0.90 2.56 -7.68
C TYR A 75 0.57 3.79 -6.84
N GLN A 76 0.52 4.98 -7.43
CA GLN A 76 0.07 6.19 -6.72
C GLN A 76 -1.38 6.08 -6.22
N LEU A 77 -2.19 5.26 -6.90
CA LEU A 77 -3.56 4.98 -6.49
C LEU A 77 -3.62 3.96 -5.35
N ASP A 78 -2.70 3.01 -5.31
CA ASP A 78 -2.48 2.13 -4.17
C ASP A 78 -2.11 2.92 -2.91
N GLU A 79 -1.09 3.75 -3.01
CA GLU A 79 -0.67 4.66 -1.93
C GLU A 79 -1.84 5.52 -1.41
N LYS A 80 -2.62 6.07 -2.33
CA LYS A 80 -3.77 6.89 -1.99
C LYS A 80 -4.84 6.11 -1.25
N PHE A 81 -5.11 4.85 -1.64
CA PHE A 81 -6.04 3.98 -0.92
C PHE A 81 -5.62 3.81 0.54
N HIS A 82 -4.39 3.42 0.77
CA HIS A 82 -3.86 3.24 2.12
C HIS A 82 -3.85 4.54 2.93
N GLY A 83 -3.54 5.67 2.29
CA GLY A 83 -3.63 7.00 2.90
C GLY A 83 -5.05 7.35 3.34
N LEU A 84 -6.07 7.05 2.52
CA LEU A 84 -7.48 7.25 2.87
C LEU A 84 -7.91 6.32 4.00
N TYR A 85 -7.52 5.04 3.96
CA TYR A 85 -7.80 4.05 4.99
C TYR A 85 -7.24 4.50 6.35
N ILE A 86 -5.94 4.78 6.44
CA ILE A 86 -5.31 5.19 7.70
C ILE A 86 -5.78 6.55 8.20
N SER A 87 -6.22 7.45 7.32
CA SER A 87 -6.79 8.76 7.69
C SER A 87 -8.06 8.60 8.53
N ALA A 88 -8.82 7.52 8.31
CA ALA A 88 -10.00 7.18 9.09
C ALA A 88 -9.68 6.82 10.55
N SER A 89 -8.44 6.53 10.90
CA SER A 89 -8.01 6.42 12.30
C SER A 89 -8.17 7.72 13.08
N GLN A 90 -8.22 8.87 12.39
CA GLN A 90 -8.25 10.22 12.97
C GLN A 90 -7.11 10.48 13.97
N ASN A 91 -6.01 9.75 13.86
CA ASN A 91 -4.82 9.95 14.67
C ASN A 91 -3.73 10.63 13.83
N LYS A 92 -3.52 11.93 14.04
CA LYS A 92 -2.55 12.72 13.27
C LYS A 92 -1.13 12.16 13.37
N LYS A 93 -0.73 11.61 14.52
CA LYS A 93 0.61 11.06 14.72
C LYS A 93 0.80 9.76 13.94
N VAL A 94 -0.19 8.89 13.93
CA VAL A 94 -0.16 7.68 13.10
C VAL A 94 -0.06 8.04 11.62
N MET A 95 -0.83 9.03 11.17
CA MET A 95 -0.77 9.50 9.77
C MET A 95 0.60 10.08 9.42
N GLU A 96 1.24 10.83 10.33
CA GLU A 96 2.60 11.33 10.16
C GLU A 96 3.61 10.17 10.06
N MET A 97 3.56 9.22 10.98
CA MET A 97 4.41 8.03 10.98
C MET A 97 4.23 7.22 9.69
N TYR A 98 2.99 6.98 9.28
CA TYR A 98 2.67 6.23 8.06
C TYR A 98 3.32 6.85 6.81
N ARG A 99 3.30 8.18 6.70
CA ARG A 99 3.99 8.89 5.60
C ARG A 99 5.50 8.78 5.69
N THR A 100 6.08 8.76 6.90
CA THR A 100 7.54 8.67 7.08
C THR A 100 8.09 7.27 6.87
N LEU A 101 7.26 6.24 6.93
CA LEU A 101 7.69 4.88 6.59
C LEU A 101 8.18 4.77 5.14
N ASN A 102 7.88 5.78 4.33
CA ASN A 102 8.41 5.94 2.98
C ASN A 102 8.25 4.67 2.10
N SER A 103 7.29 3.81 2.50
CA SER A 103 6.98 2.57 1.79
C SER A 103 6.74 2.82 0.29
N HIS A 104 6.39 4.05 -0.04
CA HIS A 104 6.03 4.49 -1.38
C HIS A 104 7.24 4.87 -2.25
N ALA A 105 8.35 5.35 -1.68
CA ALA A 105 9.55 5.67 -2.46
C ALA A 105 10.24 4.40 -3.01
N TYR A 106 10.12 3.30 -2.29
CA TYR A 106 10.68 2.01 -2.68
C TYR A 106 9.76 1.26 -3.64
N ALA A 107 8.47 1.44 -3.51
CA ALA A 107 7.50 0.78 -4.34
C ALA A 107 7.61 1.18 -5.81
N ALA A 108 7.94 2.41 -6.14
CA ALA A 108 8.20 2.80 -7.52
C ALA A 108 9.34 2.00 -8.18
N TYR A 109 10.35 1.60 -7.38
CA TYR A 109 11.43 0.72 -7.85
C TYR A 109 10.96 -0.72 -7.99
N ILE A 110 10.16 -1.20 -7.06
CA ILE A 110 9.68 -2.60 -6.99
C ILE A 110 8.55 -2.84 -7.98
N VAL A 111 7.61 -1.91 -8.11
CA VAL A 111 6.49 -1.98 -9.09
C VAL A 111 7.00 -2.11 -10.53
N GLY A 112 8.21 -1.62 -10.82
CA GLY A 112 8.89 -1.89 -12.08
C GLY A 112 9.17 -3.39 -12.33
N HIS A 113 9.05 -4.25 -11.31
CA HIS A 113 9.32 -5.69 -11.37
C HIS A 113 8.07 -6.54 -11.08
N GLU A 114 6.98 -5.95 -10.59
CA GLU A 114 5.72 -6.67 -10.40
C GLU A 114 5.02 -6.92 -11.73
N THR A 115 4.36 -8.06 -11.82
CA THR A 115 3.49 -8.38 -12.96
C THR A 115 2.18 -7.62 -12.86
N ARG A 116 1.54 -7.37 -14.00
CA ARG A 116 0.18 -6.79 -14.04
C ARG A 116 -0.81 -7.56 -13.18
N ALA A 117 -0.69 -8.90 -13.14
CA ALA A 117 -1.58 -9.74 -12.32
C ALA A 117 -1.42 -9.45 -10.83
N GLN A 118 -0.20 -9.35 -10.32
CA GLN A 118 0.07 -9.03 -8.92
C GLN A 118 -0.49 -7.66 -8.52
N ILE A 119 -0.30 -6.64 -9.37
CA ILE A 119 -0.83 -5.30 -9.12
C ILE A 119 -2.38 -5.32 -9.15
N MET A 120 -2.98 -6.08 -10.07
CA MET A 120 -4.44 -6.23 -10.16
C MET A 120 -5.00 -6.96 -8.94
N ASP A 121 -4.34 -8.01 -8.47
CA ASP A 121 -4.76 -8.75 -7.27
C ASP A 121 -4.82 -7.83 -6.05
N GLY A 122 -3.80 -6.97 -5.84
CA GLY A 122 -3.81 -5.95 -4.81
C GLY A 122 -4.98 -4.97 -4.91
N ALA A 123 -5.29 -4.49 -6.13
CA ALA A 123 -6.42 -3.58 -6.35
C ALA A 123 -7.77 -4.26 -6.08
N LEU A 124 -7.92 -5.54 -6.41
CA LEU A 124 -9.12 -6.32 -6.11
C LEU A 124 -9.25 -6.66 -4.62
N GLU A 125 -8.14 -6.84 -3.92
CA GLU A 125 -8.13 -6.97 -2.46
C GLU A 125 -8.63 -5.70 -1.77
N HIS A 126 -8.28 -4.51 -2.26
CA HIS A 126 -8.83 -3.24 -1.78
C HIS A 126 -10.36 -3.18 -1.93
N GLN A 127 -10.92 -3.69 -3.03
CA GLN A 127 -12.38 -3.74 -3.21
C GLN A 127 -13.03 -4.66 -2.17
N LYS A 128 -12.49 -5.87 -1.98
CA LYS A 128 -13.01 -6.82 -0.96
C LYS A 128 -12.95 -6.23 0.45
N LEU A 129 -11.84 -5.58 0.78
CA LEU A 129 -11.66 -4.91 2.07
C LEU A 129 -12.70 -3.81 2.28
N TYR A 130 -12.93 -2.98 1.26
CA TYR A 130 -13.91 -1.90 1.31
C TYR A 130 -15.34 -2.44 1.47
N ASP A 131 -15.70 -3.50 0.75
CA ASP A 131 -17.02 -4.13 0.85
C ASP A 131 -17.27 -4.70 2.27
N ALA A 132 -16.27 -5.35 2.86
CA ALA A 132 -16.33 -5.83 4.25
C ALA A 132 -16.46 -4.68 5.27
N ILE A 133 -15.77 -3.54 5.04
CA ILE A 133 -15.93 -2.33 5.86
C ILE A 133 -17.37 -1.83 5.82
N LEU A 134 -17.97 -1.72 4.63
CA LEU A 134 -19.35 -1.25 4.49
C LEU A 134 -20.35 -2.19 5.15
N SER A 135 -20.13 -3.50 5.08
CA SER A 135 -20.94 -4.54 5.73
C SER A 135 -20.74 -4.62 7.24
N ASN A 136 -19.78 -3.86 7.81
CA ASN A 136 -19.42 -3.89 9.25
C ASN A 136 -18.91 -5.25 9.75
N GLU A 137 -18.28 -6.01 8.87
CA GLU A 137 -17.75 -7.34 9.20
C GLU A 137 -16.32 -7.22 9.75
N LYS A 138 -16.17 -6.67 10.96
CA LYS A 138 -14.86 -6.31 11.54
C LYS A 138 -13.84 -7.45 11.57
N MET A 139 -14.29 -8.67 11.86
CA MET A 139 -13.42 -9.85 11.83
C MET A 139 -12.92 -10.15 10.41
N GLU A 140 -13.81 -10.01 9.42
CA GLU A 140 -13.41 -10.18 8.02
C GLU A 140 -12.51 -9.04 7.53
N VAL A 141 -12.78 -7.80 7.94
CA VAL A 141 -11.88 -6.66 7.67
C VAL A 141 -10.50 -6.94 8.23
N HIS A 142 -10.38 -7.44 9.47
CA HIS A 142 -9.09 -7.79 10.07
C HIS A 142 -8.37 -8.87 9.25
N ARG A 143 -9.08 -9.93 8.87
CA ARG A 143 -8.53 -11.02 8.06
C ARG A 143 -8.05 -10.50 6.69
N LEU A 144 -8.86 -9.67 6.03
CA LEU A 144 -8.54 -9.15 4.69
C LEU A 144 -7.38 -8.17 4.69
N VAL A 145 -7.31 -7.25 5.66
CA VAL A 145 -6.17 -6.31 5.74
C VAL A 145 -4.87 -7.04 6.06
N THR A 146 -4.92 -8.04 6.95
CA THR A 146 -3.76 -8.87 7.25
C THR A 146 -3.30 -9.64 6.02
N LEU A 147 -4.21 -10.32 5.33
CA LEU A 147 -3.90 -11.07 4.11
C LEU A 147 -3.30 -10.17 3.02
N HIS A 148 -3.90 -9.00 2.79
CA HIS A 148 -3.41 -8.03 1.81
C HIS A 148 -1.96 -7.59 2.09
N LEU A 149 -1.66 -7.26 3.35
CA LEU A 149 -0.30 -6.85 3.74
C LEU A 149 0.70 -8.00 3.65
N GLU A 150 0.30 -9.23 3.99
CA GLU A 150 1.17 -10.42 3.86
C GLU A 150 1.43 -10.77 2.39
N ASN A 151 0.43 -10.66 1.51
CA ASN A 151 0.60 -10.85 0.06
C ASN A 151 1.57 -9.82 -0.52
N ALA A 152 1.39 -8.54 -0.17
CA ALA A 152 2.29 -7.46 -0.59
C ALA A 152 3.71 -7.68 -0.05
N ARG A 153 3.86 -8.05 1.23
CA ARG A 153 5.13 -8.42 1.85
C ARG A 153 5.84 -9.52 1.07
N HIS A 154 5.12 -10.61 0.80
CA HIS A 154 5.65 -11.75 0.07
C HIS A 154 6.18 -11.35 -1.31
N ASN A 155 5.38 -10.63 -2.09
CA ASN A 155 5.75 -10.19 -3.44
C ASN A 155 6.98 -9.29 -3.39
N ILE A 156 6.97 -8.27 -2.54
CA ILE A 156 8.05 -7.28 -2.43
C ILE A 156 9.35 -7.93 -1.95
N CYS A 157 9.30 -8.73 -0.88
CA CYS A 157 10.50 -9.39 -0.36
C CYS A 157 11.08 -10.42 -1.34
N THR A 158 10.24 -11.09 -2.15
CA THR A 158 10.71 -12.00 -3.20
C THR A 158 11.49 -11.24 -4.27
N ILE A 159 10.92 -10.16 -4.79
CA ILE A 159 11.59 -9.29 -5.79
C ILE A 159 12.91 -8.74 -5.25
N LEU A 160 12.93 -8.24 -4.00
CA LEU A 160 14.15 -7.69 -3.40
C LEU A 160 15.25 -8.73 -3.26
N LYS A 161 14.92 -9.95 -2.82
CA LYS A 161 15.88 -11.06 -2.74
C LYS A 161 16.47 -11.43 -4.11
N GLU A 162 15.64 -11.47 -5.15
CA GLU A 162 16.12 -11.72 -6.52
C GLU A 162 17.08 -10.63 -6.99
N LEU A 163 16.78 -9.36 -6.68
CA LEU A 163 17.62 -8.22 -7.02
C LEU A 163 18.92 -8.17 -6.20
N GLU A 164 18.91 -8.61 -4.93
CA GLU A 164 20.08 -8.73 -4.09
C GLU A 164 21.06 -9.81 -4.61
N LEU A 165 20.56 -10.90 -5.20
CA LEU A 165 21.37 -11.99 -5.77
C LEU A 165 22.01 -11.62 -7.12
N THR A 166 21.49 -10.60 -7.80
CA THR A 166 21.98 -10.19 -9.14
C THR A 166 22.96 -9.01 -9.09
N THR A 167 23.28 -8.50 -7.90
CA THR A 167 24.19 -7.36 -7.67
C THR A 167 25.46 -7.77 -6.98
#